data_207796c6466093c594cc31c2e3ad4d65
#
_entry.id   207796c6466093c594cc31c2e3ad4d65
#
_cell.length_a   1.000
_cell.length_b   1.000
_cell.length_c   1.000
_cell.angle_alpha   90.00
_cell.angle_beta   90.00
_cell.angle_gamma   90.00
#
_symmetry.space_group_name_H-M   'P 1'
#
loop_
_entity.id
_entity.type
_entity.pdbx_description
1 polymer ?
#
loop_
_entity_poly.entity_id
_entity_poly.type
_entity_poly.pdbx_seq_one_letter_code
_entity_poly.pdbx_strand_id
1 'polypeptide(L)'
;MKPDYLIVGSGLSALVFGALMANSGKTVQILEAHEHPGGFGHTFTMAQKYTFNAQFHYVWDCGEGQLVDRVLKKLGLDQEVTFEQYDPNGFDHMRMPGHALDIPSEPEELIQRLSKLFPAHSDRIRQFVNDVEKTGAGLKRLAPPVKPIELLKHAGEVACAVQYLNSTLQDVFDKFQLPQAAQTLLALQWLDFLLPPNQLSFYAWVALFRGYQAGAFYPTQHFEKVINSLVNVIESHGGKVSLNQEVTNFRVTDKTVTGVEAMDLTTHQTHEFTGNTVICNIDPQRAAKMIGEEKFSKTVRRKLNYEYSASNYMVYCVVKDLDLRDYGFGKWNVSHTGHQDLNEAFAQMYEHNDFSNPSFAIT
;
A
#
# COMPACT_ATOMS: atom_id res chain seq x y z
N MET A 1 1.07 -32.96 12.47
CA MET A 1 1.09 -32.16 13.72
C MET A 1 0.27 -30.91 13.48
N LYS A 2 -0.52 -30.45 14.44
CA LYS A 2 -1.33 -29.22 14.30
C LYS A 2 -0.41 -27.99 14.37
N PRO A 3 -0.37 -27.09 13.37
CA PRO A 3 0.51 -25.92 13.41
C PRO A 3 0.05 -24.91 14.47
N ASP A 4 1.00 -24.12 14.99
CA ASP A 4 0.68 -22.99 15.88
C ASP A 4 -0.18 -21.96 15.16
N TYR A 5 0.16 -21.69 13.89
CA TYR A 5 -0.56 -20.75 13.03
C TYR A 5 -0.95 -21.41 11.70
N LEU A 6 -2.25 -21.42 11.43
CA LEU A 6 -2.82 -21.71 10.13
C LEU A 6 -3.23 -20.37 9.50
N ILE A 7 -2.65 -20.00 8.38
CA ILE A 7 -2.86 -18.70 7.74
C ILE A 7 -3.59 -18.91 6.41
N VAL A 8 -4.65 -18.16 6.20
CA VAL A 8 -5.45 -18.18 4.98
C VAL A 8 -5.09 -16.97 4.12
N GLY A 9 -4.52 -17.23 2.94
CA GLY A 9 -3.96 -16.27 2.01
C GLY A 9 -2.48 -15.99 2.26
N SER A 10 -1.69 -15.88 1.19
CA SER A 10 -0.25 -15.63 1.22
C SER A 10 0.13 -14.19 0.79
N GLY A 11 -0.75 -13.21 0.98
CA GLY A 11 -0.40 -11.80 0.75
C GLY A 11 0.83 -11.38 1.56
N LEU A 12 1.51 -10.30 1.17
CA LEU A 12 2.78 -9.88 1.77
C LEU A 12 2.74 -9.80 3.31
N SER A 13 1.66 -9.27 3.89
CA SER A 13 1.51 -9.20 5.35
C SER A 13 1.44 -10.58 6.01
N ALA A 14 0.80 -11.57 5.36
CA ALA A 14 0.77 -12.95 5.84
C ALA A 14 2.15 -13.60 5.77
N LEU A 15 2.89 -13.38 4.70
CA LEU A 15 4.25 -13.90 4.54
C LEU A 15 5.21 -13.31 5.56
N VAL A 16 5.17 -11.99 5.79
CA VAL A 16 5.99 -11.33 6.81
C VAL A 16 5.65 -11.85 8.21
N PHE A 17 4.35 -11.95 8.55
CA PHE A 17 3.93 -12.52 9.83
C PHE A 17 4.38 -13.98 9.97
N GLY A 18 4.15 -14.79 8.93
CA GLY A 18 4.53 -16.21 8.92
C GLY A 18 6.05 -16.41 9.08
N ALA A 19 6.86 -15.62 8.36
CA ALA A 19 8.32 -15.66 8.45
C ALA A 19 8.82 -15.27 9.86
N LEU A 20 8.26 -14.20 10.45
CA LEU A 20 8.61 -13.78 11.82
C LEU A 20 8.23 -14.84 12.86
N MET A 21 7.07 -15.49 12.70
CA MET A 21 6.65 -16.56 13.62
C MET A 21 7.49 -17.82 13.44
N ALA A 22 7.77 -18.24 12.21
CA ALA A 22 8.64 -19.37 11.93
C ALA A 22 10.06 -19.15 12.47
N ASN A 23 10.64 -17.99 12.23
CA ASN A 23 11.95 -17.60 12.78
C ASN A 23 11.96 -17.54 14.31
N SER A 24 10.82 -17.39 14.96
CA SER A 24 10.68 -17.45 16.43
C SER A 24 10.42 -18.87 16.97
N GLY A 25 10.51 -19.91 16.13
CA GLY A 25 10.32 -21.31 16.51
C GLY A 25 8.86 -21.76 16.54
N LYS A 26 7.92 -21.01 15.92
CA LYS A 26 6.53 -21.43 15.78
C LYS A 26 6.29 -22.21 14.49
N THR A 27 5.41 -23.19 14.55
CA THR A 27 4.99 -23.93 13.35
C THR A 27 3.94 -23.15 12.58
N VAL A 28 4.20 -22.92 11.27
CA VAL A 28 3.34 -22.10 10.41
C VAL A 28 2.93 -22.91 9.20
N GLN A 29 1.63 -22.86 8.87
CA GLN A 29 1.09 -23.36 7.59
C GLN A 29 0.28 -22.25 6.94
N ILE A 30 0.57 -21.94 5.67
CA ILE A 30 -0.15 -20.97 4.85
C ILE A 30 -0.88 -21.72 3.72
N LEU A 31 -2.13 -21.37 3.47
CA LEU A 31 -2.93 -21.86 2.35
C LEU A 31 -3.19 -20.70 1.40
N GLU A 32 -2.84 -20.88 0.13
CA GLU A 32 -2.99 -19.88 -0.93
C GLU A 32 -3.76 -20.48 -2.11
N ALA A 33 -4.77 -19.76 -2.57
CA ALA A 33 -5.59 -20.19 -3.70
C ALA A 33 -4.84 -20.10 -5.03
N HIS A 34 -3.97 -19.10 -5.18
CA HIS A 34 -3.22 -18.87 -6.41
C HIS A 34 -2.06 -19.87 -6.58
N GLU A 35 -1.56 -19.99 -7.80
CA GLU A 35 -0.36 -20.78 -8.12
C GLU A 35 0.96 -20.07 -7.75
N HIS A 36 0.89 -18.79 -7.38
CA HIS A 36 2.01 -17.98 -6.91
C HIS A 36 1.70 -17.36 -5.54
N PRO A 37 2.67 -17.33 -4.60
CA PRO A 37 2.52 -16.62 -3.34
C PRO A 37 2.67 -15.10 -3.53
N GLY A 38 2.22 -14.30 -2.54
CA GLY A 38 2.51 -12.87 -2.47
C GLY A 38 1.30 -11.96 -2.66
N GLY A 39 0.14 -12.49 -3.08
CA GLY A 39 -1.04 -11.67 -3.35
C GLY A 39 -0.72 -10.58 -4.38
N PHE A 40 -1.04 -9.32 -4.13
CA PHE A 40 -0.71 -8.21 -5.03
C PHE A 40 0.80 -7.95 -5.22
N GLY A 41 1.65 -8.56 -4.39
CA GLY A 41 3.11 -8.49 -4.53
C GLY A 41 3.71 -9.56 -5.44
N HIS A 42 2.90 -10.46 -6.03
CA HIS A 42 3.45 -11.47 -6.92
C HIS A 42 3.97 -10.86 -8.23
N THR A 43 4.84 -11.60 -8.90
CA THR A 43 5.33 -11.30 -10.25
C THR A 43 4.85 -12.36 -11.21
N PHE A 44 4.85 -12.01 -12.48
CA PHE A 44 4.60 -12.96 -13.57
C PHE A 44 5.54 -12.69 -14.75
N THR A 45 5.81 -13.72 -15.55
CA THR A 45 6.70 -13.63 -16.70
C THR A 45 5.94 -13.79 -18.00
N MET A 46 6.07 -12.83 -18.91
CA MET A 46 5.53 -12.90 -20.26
C MET A 46 6.62 -13.28 -21.27
N ALA A 47 6.21 -14.08 -22.27
CA ALA A 47 7.08 -14.57 -23.33
C ALA A 47 8.38 -15.23 -22.80
N GLN A 48 8.35 -15.83 -21.61
CA GLN A 48 9.50 -16.48 -20.94
C GLN A 48 10.72 -15.56 -20.77
N LYS A 49 10.53 -14.26 -20.82
CA LYS A 49 11.63 -13.29 -20.85
C LYS A 49 11.40 -12.05 -19.99
N TYR A 50 10.19 -11.52 -19.96
CA TYR A 50 9.89 -10.25 -19.32
C TYR A 50 9.11 -10.47 -18.04
N THR A 51 9.70 -10.10 -16.91
CA THR A 51 9.08 -10.21 -15.58
C THR A 51 8.45 -8.88 -15.20
N PHE A 52 7.20 -8.93 -14.75
CA PHE A 52 6.44 -7.77 -14.29
C PHE A 52 5.91 -8.01 -12.89
N ASN A 53 5.81 -6.95 -12.10
CA ASN A 53 5.04 -6.99 -10.85
C ASN A 53 3.55 -6.88 -11.17
N ALA A 54 2.72 -7.63 -10.46
CA ALA A 54 1.28 -7.60 -10.70
C ALA A 54 0.65 -6.25 -10.33
N GLN A 55 1.07 -5.65 -9.21
CA GLN A 55 0.43 -4.45 -8.69
C GLN A 55 1.42 -3.49 -7.99
N PHE A 56 2.42 -3.98 -7.26
CA PHE A 56 3.34 -3.12 -6.54
C PHE A 56 4.30 -2.40 -7.47
N HIS A 57 4.44 -1.09 -7.27
CA HIS A 57 5.32 -0.24 -8.06
C HIS A 57 6.52 0.22 -7.26
N TYR A 58 6.31 0.80 -6.07
CA TYR A 58 7.32 1.28 -5.17
C TYR A 58 6.81 1.19 -3.72
N VAL A 59 7.71 1.29 -2.78
CA VAL A 59 7.42 1.13 -1.35
C VAL A 59 8.21 2.16 -0.54
N TRP A 60 7.84 2.35 0.73
CA TRP A 60 8.57 3.19 1.67
C TRP A 60 9.01 2.38 2.89
N ASP A 61 9.70 3.04 3.84
CA ASP A 61 10.25 2.43 5.05
C ASP A 61 11.31 1.34 4.79
N CYS A 62 12.01 1.38 3.65
CA CYS A 62 13.07 0.43 3.29
C CYS A 62 14.48 0.95 3.54
N GLY A 63 14.65 2.22 3.94
CA GLY A 63 15.94 2.80 4.28
C GLY A 63 16.55 2.23 5.58
N GLU A 64 17.82 2.49 5.80
CA GLU A 64 18.55 1.99 6.96
C GLU A 64 17.85 2.37 8.29
N GLY A 65 17.64 1.38 9.17
CA GLY A 65 16.97 1.53 10.45
C GLY A 65 15.44 1.72 10.36
N GLN A 66 14.85 1.81 9.18
CA GLN A 66 13.41 1.88 8.96
C GLN A 66 12.73 0.51 9.17
N LEU A 67 11.40 0.44 9.06
CA LEU A 67 10.64 -0.74 9.46
C LEU A 67 11.01 -1.99 8.64
N VAL A 68 11.08 -1.87 7.32
CA VAL A 68 11.37 -3.00 6.42
C VAL A 68 12.80 -3.50 6.65
N ASP A 69 13.78 -2.59 6.74
CA ASP A 69 15.18 -2.93 7.05
C ASP A 69 15.32 -3.71 8.36
N ARG A 70 14.62 -3.25 9.42
CA ARG A 70 14.63 -3.96 10.71
C ARG A 70 14.00 -5.34 10.63
N VAL A 71 12.93 -5.51 9.85
CA VAL A 71 12.31 -6.83 9.64
C VAL A 71 13.25 -7.73 8.87
N LEU A 72 13.88 -7.27 7.81
CA LEU A 72 14.83 -8.03 7.02
C LEU A 72 16.04 -8.45 7.87
N LYS A 73 16.64 -7.54 8.64
CA LYS A 73 17.74 -7.86 9.58
C LYS A 73 17.33 -8.91 10.60
N LYS A 74 16.11 -8.83 11.14
CA LYS A 74 15.59 -9.82 12.09
C LYS A 74 15.42 -11.21 11.47
N LEU A 75 15.11 -11.26 10.18
CA LEU A 75 14.97 -12.51 9.42
C LEU A 75 16.28 -12.99 8.78
N GLY A 76 17.38 -12.22 8.89
CA GLY A 76 18.66 -12.51 8.23
C GLY A 76 18.63 -12.34 6.72
N LEU A 77 17.72 -11.50 6.21
CA LEU A 77 17.50 -11.27 4.78
C LEU A 77 18.08 -9.94 4.25
N ASP A 78 18.69 -9.13 5.10
CA ASP A 78 19.17 -7.77 4.77
C ASP A 78 20.31 -7.75 3.74
N GLN A 79 21.03 -8.85 3.56
CA GLN A 79 22.03 -9.00 2.50
C GLN A 79 21.45 -9.64 1.23
N GLU A 80 20.32 -10.30 1.33
CA GLU A 80 19.68 -11.02 0.23
C GLU A 80 18.62 -10.18 -0.48
N VAL A 81 17.84 -9.40 0.30
CA VAL A 81 16.77 -8.52 -0.18
C VAL A 81 17.21 -7.08 0.01
N THR A 82 17.54 -6.42 -1.08
CA THR A 82 18.03 -5.05 -1.10
C THR A 82 17.09 -4.14 -1.89
N PHE A 83 17.10 -2.85 -1.54
CA PHE A 83 16.24 -1.85 -2.18
C PHE A 83 17.09 -0.72 -2.76
N GLU A 84 16.68 -0.22 -3.90
CA GLU A 84 17.21 0.98 -4.51
C GLU A 84 16.27 2.16 -4.24
N GLN A 85 16.82 3.28 -3.78
CA GLN A 85 16.06 4.50 -3.54
C GLN A 85 15.83 5.25 -4.86
N TYR A 86 14.62 5.76 -5.03
CA TYR A 86 14.28 6.69 -6.10
C TYR A 86 14.97 8.04 -5.88
N ASP A 87 15.04 8.88 -6.93
CA ASP A 87 15.70 10.18 -6.84
C ASP A 87 15.02 11.06 -5.76
N PRO A 88 15.72 11.40 -4.67
CA PRO A 88 15.15 12.24 -3.62
C PRO A 88 14.83 13.67 -4.07
N ASN A 89 15.38 14.11 -5.21
CA ASN A 89 15.05 15.41 -5.78
C ASN A 89 13.76 15.39 -6.59
N GLY A 90 13.21 14.21 -6.89
CA GLY A 90 11.97 14.08 -7.66
C GLY A 90 11.57 12.62 -7.82
N PHE A 91 11.09 11.99 -6.76
CA PHE A 91 10.71 10.57 -6.79
C PHE A 91 9.40 10.32 -7.56
N ASP A 92 8.53 11.34 -7.65
CA ASP A 92 7.30 11.33 -8.44
C ASP A 92 7.21 12.58 -9.31
N HIS A 93 7.06 12.41 -10.60
CA HIS A 93 6.90 13.47 -11.59
C HIS A 93 5.44 13.68 -11.94
N MET A 94 4.82 14.75 -11.45
CA MET A 94 3.42 15.10 -11.67
C MET A 94 3.29 15.95 -12.92
N ARG A 95 2.43 15.55 -13.84
CA ARG A 95 2.24 16.19 -15.16
C ARG A 95 0.77 16.47 -15.41
N MET A 96 0.46 17.71 -15.75
CA MET A 96 -0.88 18.16 -16.16
C MET A 96 -0.78 19.29 -17.19
N PRO A 97 -1.85 19.63 -17.92
CA PRO A 97 -1.81 20.72 -18.88
C PRO A 97 -1.37 22.05 -18.23
N GLY A 98 -0.26 22.60 -18.76
CA GLY A 98 0.30 23.88 -18.34
C GLY A 98 1.17 23.85 -17.08
N HIS A 99 1.22 22.73 -16.33
CA HIS A 99 2.00 22.63 -15.10
C HIS A 99 2.71 21.28 -14.95
N ALA A 100 3.88 21.33 -14.32
CA ALA A 100 4.66 20.14 -13.96
C ALA A 100 5.29 20.37 -12.58
N LEU A 101 5.34 19.30 -11.78
CA LEU A 101 5.96 19.32 -10.46
C LEU A 101 6.67 17.97 -10.23
N ASP A 102 7.94 18.02 -9.90
CA ASP A 102 8.69 16.86 -9.43
C ASP A 102 8.69 16.92 -7.91
N ILE A 103 8.09 15.91 -7.28
CA ILE A 103 7.90 15.87 -5.81
C ILE A 103 9.23 15.51 -5.15
N PRO A 104 9.84 16.43 -4.37
CA PRO A 104 11.08 16.15 -3.66
C PRO A 104 10.82 15.49 -2.30
N SER A 105 11.84 14.83 -1.77
CA SER A 105 11.81 14.29 -0.40
C SER A 105 11.81 15.40 0.66
N GLU A 106 12.48 16.53 0.39
CA GLU A 106 12.62 17.64 1.35
C GLU A 106 11.39 18.57 1.31
N PRO A 107 10.67 18.78 2.43
CA PRO A 107 9.47 19.62 2.47
C PRO A 107 9.72 21.08 2.09
N GLU A 108 10.86 21.64 2.49
CA GLU A 108 11.18 23.04 2.15
C GLU A 108 11.42 23.21 0.64
N GLU A 109 12.02 22.23 -0.01
CA GLU A 109 12.19 22.22 -1.47
C GLU A 109 10.82 22.12 -2.18
N LEU A 110 9.89 21.31 -1.66
CA LEU A 110 8.52 21.25 -2.17
C LEU A 110 7.83 22.62 -2.08
N ILE A 111 7.95 23.30 -0.92
CA ILE A 111 7.42 24.65 -0.74
C ILE A 111 8.01 25.62 -1.77
N GLN A 112 9.31 25.56 -2.00
CA GLN A 112 9.99 26.44 -2.97
C GLN A 112 9.50 26.19 -4.40
N ARG A 113 9.38 24.93 -4.83
CA ARG A 113 8.88 24.57 -6.17
C ARG A 113 7.44 25.00 -6.38
N LEU A 114 6.56 24.73 -5.43
CA LEU A 114 5.17 25.15 -5.49
C LEU A 114 5.04 26.69 -5.44
N SER A 115 5.82 27.38 -4.60
CA SER A 115 5.80 28.84 -4.53
C SER A 115 6.31 29.50 -5.81
N LYS A 116 7.25 28.86 -6.52
CA LYS A 116 7.71 29.32 -7.83
C LYS A 116 6.61 29.17 -8.89
N LEU A 117 5.83 28.10 -8.84
CA LEU A 117 4.69 27.90 -9.75
C LEU A 117 3.51 28.81 -9.42
N PHE A 118 3.27 29.06 -8.11
CA PHE A 118 2.11 29.80 -7.60
C PHE A 118 2.50 30.91 -6.63
N PRO A 119 3.24 31.94 -7.07
CA PRO A 119 3.85 32.94 -6.18
C PRO A 119 2.83 33.73 -5.34
N ALA A 120 1.63 33.96 -5.85
CA ALA A 120 0.57 34.63 -5.10
C ALA A 120 0.00 33.81 -3.92
N HIS A 121 0.34 32.52 -3.84
CA HIS A 121 -0.15 31.58 -2.83
C HIS A 121 0.96 31.03 -1.91
N SER A 122 2.17 31.56 -1.96
CA SER A 122 3.35 31.00 -1.29
C SER A 122 3.15 30.80 0.23
N ASP A 123 2.53 31.76 0.92
CA ASP A 123 2.27 31.65 2.35
C ASP A 123 1.29 30.53 2.69
N ARG A 124 0.24 30.35 1.88
CA ARG A 124 -0.77 29.31 2.04
C ARG A 124 -0.18 27.91 1.76
N ILE A 125 0.64 27.81 0.73
CA ILE A 125 1.40 26.60 0.39
C ILE A 125 2.29 26.20 1.56
N ARG A 126 3.06 27.13 2.11
CA ARG A 126 3.92 26.90 3.28
C ARG A 126 3.11 26.42 4.50
N GLN A 127 1.98 27.06 4.78
CA GLN A 127 1.10 26.66 5.89
C GLN A 127 0.54 25.25 5.67
N PHE A 128 0.08 24.93 4.45
CA PHE A 128 -0.42 23.61 4.10
C PHE A 128 0.65 22.53 4.30
N VAL A 129 1.84 22.70 3.71
CA VAL A 129 2.93 21.71 3.83
C VAL A 129 3.34 21.55 5.29
N ASN A 130 3.42 22.63 6.08
CA ASN A 130 3.70 22.54 7.52
C ASN A 130 2.63 21.74 8.29
N ASP A 131 1.36 21.88 7.92
CA ASP A 131 0.29 21.10 8.54
C ASP A 131 0.33 19.62 8.10
N VAL A 132 0.74 19.31 6.87
CA VAL A 132 1.04 17.95 6.40
C VAL A 132 2.14 17.32 7.25
N GLU A 133 3.25 18.06 7.48
CA GLU A 133 4.36 17.61 8.32
C GLU A 133 3.92 17.30 9.76
N LYS A 134 3.22 18.23 10.39
CA LYS A 134 2.72 18.06 11.77
C LYS A 134 1.72 16.92 11.87
N THR A 135 0.83 16.80 10.89
CA THR A 135 -0.15 15.70 10.85
C THR A 135 0.55 14.36 10.74
N GLY A 136 1.52 14.22 9.82
CA GLY A 136 2.31 12.99 9.67
C GLY A 136 3.08 12.61 10.93
N ALA A 137 3.71 13.59 11.59
CA ALA A 137 4.36 13.38 12.88
C ALA A 137 3.36 12.95 13.97
N GLY A 138 2.21 13.62 14.06
CA GLY A 138 1.14 13.28 15.00
C GLY A 138 0.59 11.87 14.79
N LEU A 139 0.38 11.43 13.53
CA LEU A 139 -0.05 10.08 13.22
C LEU A 139 0.94 9.02 13.71
N LYS A 140 2.25 9.25 13.54
CA LYS A 140 3.29 8.36 14.07
C LYS A 140 3.26 8.25 15.60
N ARG A 141 2.89 9.33 16.32
CA ARG A 141 2.75 9.33 17.79
C ARG A 141 1.49 8.61 18.27
N LEU A 142 0.43 8.65 17.46
CA LEU A 142 -0.83 7.96 17.75
C LEU A 142 -0.81 6.48 17.38
N ALA A 143 0.18 6.03 16.60
CA ALA A 143 0.34 4.63 16.25
C ALA A 143 0.75 3.77 17.46
N PRO A 144 0.18 2.58 17.65
CA PRO A 144 0.56 1.66 18.72
C PRO A 144 2.03 1.20 18.63
N PRO A 145 2.73 1.01 19.77
CA PRO A 145 2.25 1.26 21.13
C PRO A 145 2.30 2.74 21.51
N VAL A 146 1.14 3.28 21.90
CA VAL A 146 1.02 4.68 22.29
C VAL A 146 1.77 4.95 23.61
N LYS A 147 2.61 5.98 23.61
CA LYS A 147 3.37 6.42 24.79
C LYS A 147 2.81 7.76 25.29
N PRO A 148 2.05 7.78 26.42
CA PRO A 148 1.39 9.00 26.91
C PRO A 148 2.32 10.22 27.10
N ILE A 149 3.52 9.98 27.58
CA ILE A 149 4.53 11.03 27.79
C ILE A 149 4.97 11.69 26.46
N GLU A 150 5.09 10.88 25.39
CA GLU A 150 5.42 11.40 24.05
C GLU A 150 4.27 12.19 23.45
N LEU A 151 3.00 11.82 23.73
CA LEU A 151 1.85 12.62 23.29
C LEU A 151 1.87 14.01 23.92
N LEU A 152 2.22 14.12 25.21
CA LEU A 152 2.31 15.41 25.91
C LEU A 152 3.46 16.28 25.39
N LYS A 153 4.63 15.67 25.16
CA LYS A 153 5.80 16.41 24.62
C LYS A 153 5.55 16.97 23.22
N HIS A 154 4.72 16.28 22.43
CA HIS A 154 4.40 16.60 21.04
C HIS A 154 2.92 17.01 20.86
N ALA A 155 2.35 17.68 21.87
CA ALA A 155 0.93 18.05 21.89
C ALA A 155 0.48 18.83 20.64
N GLY A 156 1.35 19.68 20.07
CA GLY A 156 1.06 20.43 18.85
C GLY A 156 0.89 19.55 17.61
N GLU A 157 1.74 18.52 17.45
CA GLU A 157 1.65 17.53 16.35
C GLU A 157 0.38 16.69 16.50
N VAL A 158 0.12 16.20 17.72
CA VAL A 158 -1.07 15.41 18.04
C VAL A 158 -2.35 16.22 17.83
N ALA A 159 -2.38 17.49 18.28
CA ALA A 159 -3.54 18.37 18.09
C ALA A 159 -3.81 18.62 16.60
N CYS A 160 -2.76 18.84 15.80
CA CYS A 160 -2.88 18.99 14.36
C CYS A 160 -3.47 17.73 13.71
N ALA A 161 -2.96 16.54 14.09
CA ALA A 161 -3.54 15.29 13.61
C ALA A 161 -5.02 15.17 14.01
N VAL A 162 -5.36 15.34 15.29
CA VAL A 162 -6.75 15.22 15.77
C VAL A 162 -7.69 16.19 15.05
N GLN A 163 -7.24 17.40 14.72
CA GLN A 163 -8.03 18.39 13.98
C GLN A 163 -8.56 17.85 12.64
N TYR A 164 -7.77 17.02 11.93
CA TYR A 164 -8.10 16.51 10.60
C TYR A 164 -8.66 15.08 10.58
N LEU A 165 -9.08 14.56 11.75
CA LEU A 165 -9.52 13.17 11.90
C LEU A 165 -10.60 12.75 10.90
N ASN A 166 -11.52 13.65 10.58
CA ASN A 166 -12.67 13.39 9.70
C ASN A 166 -12.62 14.24 8.41
N SER A 167 -11.48 14.83 8.10
CA SER A 167 -11.34 15.68 6.92
C SER A 167 -10.97 14.85 5.70
N THR A 168 -11.55 15.22 4.57
CA THR A 168 -11.08 14.79 3.25
C THR A 168 -9.86 15.63 2.85
N LEU A 169 -9.12 15.18 1.84
CA LEU A 169 -8.02 15.95 1.26
C LEU A 169 -8.53 17.28 0.68
N GLN A 170 -9.71 17.26 0.06
CA GLN A 170 -10.35 18.46 -0.48
C GLN A 170 -10.68 19.50 0.62
N ASP A 171 -11.25 19.06 1.77
CA ASP A 171 -11.55 19.96 2.89
C ASP A 171 -10.30 20.73 3.34
N VAL A 172 -9.13 20.06 3.32
CA VAL A 172 -7.87 20.70 3.73
C VAL A 172 -7.33 21.62 2.64
N PHE A 173 -7.43 21.27 1.37
CA PHE A 173 -7.11 22.16 0.26
C PHE A 173 -7.94 23.46 0.31
N ASP A 174 -9.24 23.33 0.55
CA ASP A 174 -10.17 24.46 0.63
C ASP A 174 -9.87 25.35 1.84
N LYS A 175 -9.56 24.75 3.00
CA LYS A 175 -9.11 25.49 4.19
C LYS A 175 -7.93 26.41 3.90
N PHE A 176 -6.93 25.91 3.15
CA PHE A 176 -5.76 26.70 2.78
C PHE A 176 -5.95 27.50 1.49
N GLN A 177 -7.09 27.38 0.83
CA GLN A 177 -7.41 28.07 -0.43
C GLN A 177 -6.28 27.91 -1.45
N LEU A 178 -5.79 26.68 -1.63
CA LEU A 178 -4.78 26.40 -2.63
C LEU A 178 -5.35 26.57 -4.04
N PRO A 179 -4.58 27.08 -5.00
CA PRO A 179 -5.05 27.14 -6.40
C PRO A 179 -5.27 25.75 -6.95
N GLN A 180 -6.30 25.58 -7.81
CA GLN A 180 -6.73 24.27 -8.34
C GLN A 180 -5.57 23.45 -8.92
N ALA A 181 -4.70 24.08 -9.71
CA ALA A 181 -3.55 23.37 -10.29
C ALA A 181 -2.56 22.86 -9.23
N ALA A 182 -2.39 23.58 -8.09
CA ALA A 182 -1.56 23.09 -6.98
C ALA A 182 -2.22 21.90 -6.28
N GLN A 183 -3.54 21.94 -6.08
CA GLN A 183 -4.30 20.82 -5.53
C GLN A 183 -4.13 19.57 -6.41
N THR A 184 -4.30 19.72 -7.71
CA THR A 184 -4.14 18.63 -8.69
C THR A 184 -2.73 18.04 -8.68
N LEU A 185 -1.69 18.87 -8.74
CA LEU A 185 -0.31 18.39 -8.69
C LEU A 185 0.02 17.65 -7.40
N LEU A 186 -0.46 18.14 -6.24
CA LEU A 186 -0.23 17.50 -4.94
C LEU A 186 -1.02 16.20 -4.76
N ALA A 187 -2.21 16.12 -5.34
CA ALA A 187 -3.10 14.98 -5.17
C ALA A 187 -2.99 13.93 -6.28
N LEU A 188 -2.08 14.09 -7.26
CA LEU A 188 -2.02 13.18 -8.42
C LEU A 188 -1.61 11.73 -8.06
N GLN A 189 -1.09 11.51 -6.84
CA GLN A 189 -0.95 10.17 -6.23
C GLN A 189 -2.31 9.53 -5.83
N TRP A 190 -3.45 10.18 -6.10
CA TRP A 190 -4.77 9.62 -5.83
C TRP A 190 -5.00 8.27 -6.52
N LEU A 191 -4.25 8.01 -7.59
CA LEU A 191 -4.26 6.73 -8.31
C LEU A 191 -3.87 5.55 -7.41
N ASP A 192 -3.07 5.78 -6.37
CA ASP A 192 -2.72 4.75 -5.38
C ASP A 192 -3.89 4.40 -4.44
N PHE A 193 -4.86 5.31 -4.29
CA PHE A 193 -6.05 5.14 -3.46
C PHE A 193 -7.31 4.80 -4.27
N LEU A 194 -7.33 5.17 -5.55
CA LEU A 194 -8.50 5.10 -6.42
C LEU A 194 -9.72 5.82 -5.83
N LEU A 195 -9.45 6.94 -5.15
CA LEU A 195 -10.44 7.84 -4.56
C LEU A 195 -10.08 9.30 -4.86
N PRO A 196 -11.05 10.12 -5.29
CA PRO A 196 -10.79 11.52 -5.58
C PRO A 196 -10.58 12.35 -4.30
N PRO A 197 -9.99 13.55 -4.38
CA PRO A 197 -9.69 14.37 -3.20
C PRO A 197 -10.88 14.63 -2.26
N ASN A 198 -12.10 14.75 -2.78
CA ASN A 198 -13.31 14.97 -2.00
C ASN A 198 -13.85 13.74 -1.25
N GLN A 199 -13.29 12.56 -1.52
CA GLN A 199 -13.61 11.30 -0.83
C GLN A 199 -12.39 10.72 -0.09
N LEU A 200 -11.19 11.09 -0.50
CA LEU A 200 -9.94 10.60 0.07
C LEU A 200 -9.71 11.19 1.45
N SER A 201 -9.56 10.33 2.46
CA SER A 201 -9.18 10.77 3.80
C SER A 201 -7.84 11.51 3.77
N PHE A 202 -7.80 12.70 4.37
CA PHE A 202 -6.54 13.45 4.51
C PHE A 202 -5.46 12.65 5.25
N TYR A 203 -5.85 11.86 6.25
CA TYR A 203 -4.92 10.99 6.97
C TYR A 203 -4.28 9.92 6.07
N ALA A 204 -5.10 9.27 5.25
CA ALA A 204 -4.60 8.25 4.34
C ALA A 204 -3.60 8.87 3.34
N TRP A 205 -3.96 10.02 2.77
CA TRP A 205 -3.08 10.75 1.87
C TRP A 205 -1.77 11.19 2.56
N VAL A 206 -1.84 11.78 3.76
CA VAL A 206 -0.64 12.20 4.51
C VAL A 206 0.26 11.00 4.83
N ALA A 207 -0.31 9.87 5.24
CA ALA A 207 0.46 8.68 5.57
C ALA A 207 1.26 8.17 4.36
N LEU A 208 0.64 8.09 3.20
CA LEU A 208 1.28 7.68 1.95
C LEU A 208 2.28 8.73 1.47
N PHE A 209 1.86 9.98 1.32
CA PHE A 209 2.68 11.07 0.81
C PHE A 209 3.96 11.24 1.65
N ARG A 210 3.82 11.28 2.98
CA ARG A 210 4.96 11.37 3.90
C ARG A 210 5.79 10.10 3.95
N GLY A 211 5.17 8.94 3.72
CA GLY A 211 5.88 7.68 3.57
C GLY A 211 6.88 7.75 2.43
N TYR A 212 6.43 8.10 1.24
CA TYR A 212 7.29 8.25 0.06
C TYR A 212 8.28 9.41 0.15
N GLN A 213 7.92 10.54 0.75
CA GLN A 213 8.86 11.62 1.00
C GLN A 213 10.02 11.19 1.92
N ALA A 214 9.77 10.32 2.90
CA ALA A 214 10.81 9.75 3.75
C ALA A 214 11.73 8.75 3.03
N GLY A 215 11.44 8.44 1.79
CA GLY A 215 12.18 7.58 0.87
C GLY A 215 11.26 6.64 0.12
N ALA A 216 11.20 6.81 -1.20
CA ALA A 216 10.58 5.89 -2.13
C ALA A 216 11.61 4.87 -2.60
N PHE A 217 11.27 3.58 -2.62
CA PHE A 217 12.21 2.50 -2.91
C PHE A 217 11.60 1.45 -3.82
N TYR A 218 12.47 0.73 -4.52
CA TYR A 218 12.11 -0.44 -5.30
C TYR A 218 13.08 -1.60 -5.01
N PRO A 219 12.62 -2.85 -4.90
CA PRO A 219 13.52 -3.98 -4.66
C PRO A 219 14.41 -4.22 -5.89
N THR A 220 15.72 -4.37 -5.67
CA THR A 220 16.72 -4.48 -6.76
C THR A 220 16.55 -5.71 -7.66
N GLN A 221 15.83 -6.74 -7.18
CA GLN A 221 15.55 -7.99 -7.89
C GLN A 221 14.05 -8.28 -7.97
N HIS A 222 13.24 -7.25 -8.20
CA HIS A 222 11.77 -7.31 -8.21
C HIS A 222 11.15 -7.79 -6.88
N PHE A 223 9.83 -7.66 -6.76
CA PHE A 223 9.10 -8.14 -5.58
C PHE A 223 9.12 -9.67 -5.47
N GLU A 224 9.35 -10.39 -6.56
CA GLU A 224 9.52 -11.85 -6.54
C GLU A 224 10.60 -12.27 -5.54
N LYS A 225 11.73 -11.58 -5.52
CA LYS A 225 12.82 -11.86 -4.58
C LYS A 225 12.36 -11.69 -3.13
N VAL A 226 11.64 -10.61 -2.82
CA VAL A 226 11.09 -10.37 -1.48
C VAL A 226 10.16 -11.51 -1.06
N ILE A 227 9.23 -11.86 -1.93
CA ILE A 227 8.24 -12.91 -1.67
C ILE A 227 8.92 -14.28 -1.46
N ASN A 228 9.79 -14.67 -2.39
CA ASN A 228 10.45 -15.96 -2.33
C ASN A 228 11.37 -16.08 -1.11
N SER A 229 12.07 -15.00 -0.72
CA SER A 229 12.90 -15.00 0.49
C SER A 229 12.06 -15.19 1.75
N LEU A 230 10.88 -14.56 1.84
CA LEU A 230 9.96 -14.77 2.97
C LEU A 230 9.42 -16.21 3.02
N VAL A 231 9.04 -16.78 1.86
CA VAL A 231 8.64 -18.20 1.75
C VAL A 231 9.76 -19.12 2.20
N ASN A 232 10.98 -18.88 1.74
CA ASN A 232 12.17 -19.68 2.12
C ASN A 232 12.43 -19.63 3.64
N VAL A 233 12.25 -18.49 4.29
CA VAL A 233 12.35 -18.41 5.76
C VAL A 233 11.31 -19.31 6.42
N ILE A 234 10.06 -19.25 5.98
CA ILE A 234 8.99 -20.09 6.55
C ILE A 234 9.34 -21.59 6.40
N GLU A 235 9.73 -22.01 5.20
CA GLU A 235 9.97 -23.41 4.89
C GLU A 235 11.25 -23.96 5.53
N SER A 236 12.32 -23.17 5.57
CA SER A 236 13.58 -23.55 6.24
C SER A 236 13.42 -23.75 7.75
N HIS A 237 12.40 -23.16 8.37
CA HIS A 237 12.03 -23.36 9.77
C HIS A 237 10.95 -24.44 9.96
N GLY A 238 10.68 -25.27 8.93
CA GLY A 238 9.71 -26.36 9.01
C GLY A 238 8.26 -25.98 8.84
N GLY A 239 7.98 -24.72 8.43
CA GLY A 239 6.66 -24.28 8.00
C GLY A 239 6.33 -24.76 6.59
N LYS A 240 5.12 -24.49 6.10
CA LYS A 240 4.67 -24.87 4.76
C LYS A 240 3.83 -23.78 4.13
N VAL A 241 4.11 -23.44 2.88
CA VAL A 241 3.24 -22.63 2.02
C VAL A 241 2.63 -23.54 0.96
N SER A 242 1.32 -23.76 1.03
CA SER A 242 0.57 -24.64 0.14
C SER A 242 -0.19 -23.79 -0.86
N LEU A 243 0.20 -23.86 -2.14
CA LEU A 243 -0.42 -23.16 -3.26
C LEU A 243 -1.58 -24.00 -3.84
N ASN A 244 -2.42 -23.38 -4.66
CA ASN A 244 -3.61 -24.00 -5.25
C ASN A 244 -4.58 -24.59 -4.20
N GLN A 245 -4.61 -23.99 -3.01
CA GLN A 245 -5.48 -24.39 -1.90
C GLN A 245 -6.48 -23.28 -1.60
N GLU A 246 -7.63 -23.30 -2.27
CA GLU A 246 -8.68 -22.30 -2.05
C GLU A 246 -9.48 -22.65 -0.78
N VAL A 247 -9.37 -21.80 0.24
CA VAL A 247 -10.21 -21.93 1.43
C VAL A 247 -11.64 -21.56 1.07
N THR A 248 -12.54 -22.52 1.23
CA THR A 248 -13.96 -22.40 0.89
C THR A 248 -14.86 -22.25 2.10
N ASN A 249 -14.39 -22.68 3.28
CA ASN A 249 -15.17 -22.59 4.53
C ASN A 249 -14.28 -22.49 5.77
N PHE A 250 -14.80 -21.85 6.83
CA PHE A 250 -14.18 -21.83 8.15
C PHE A 250 -14.98 -22.72 9.11
N ARG A 251 -14.29 -23.61 9.80
CA ARG A 251 -14.90 -24.49 10.82
C ARG A 251 -14.97 -23.75 12.15
N VAL A 252 -16.19 -23.57 12.64
CA VAL A 252 -16.45 -22.85 13.89
C VAL A 252 -17.05 -23.82 14.91
N THR A 253 -16.41 -23.94 16.08
CA THR A 253 -16.88 -24.67 17.23
C THR A 253 -16.93 -23.75 18.44
N ASP A 254 -18.06 -23.65 19.13
CA ASP A 254 -18.24 -22.83 20.34
C ASP A 254 -17.71 -21.39 20.16
N LYS A 255 -18.07 -20.74 19.05
CA LYS A 255 -17.65 -19.37 18.67
C LYS A 255 -16.14 -19.21 18.40
N THR A 256 -15.40 -20.30 18.26
CA THR A 256 -13.99 -20.29 17.95
C THR A 256 -13.76 -20.92 16.58
N VAL A 257 -12.95 -20.26 15.74
CA VAL A 257 -12.49 -20.86 14.48
C VAL A 257 -11.40 -21.88 14.80
N THR A 258 -11.66 -23.16 14.48
CA THR A 258 -10.77 -24.29 14.79
C THR A 258 -9.99 -24.80 13.58
N GLY A 259 -10.36 -24.40 12.38
CA GLY A 259 -9.75 -24.82 11.13
C GLY A 259 -10.50 -24.29 9.92
N VAL A 260 -10.13 -24.80 8.77
CA VAL A 260 -10.74 -24.46 7.48
C VAL A 260 -10.91 -25.69 6.61
N GLU A 261 -11.80 -25.59 5.64
CA GLU A 261 -11.90 -26.50 4.49
C GLU A 261 -11.32 -25.78 3.29
N ALA A 262 -10.42 -26.45 2.57
CA ALA A 262 -9.83 -25.91 1.37
C ALA A 262 -9.96 -26.92 0.22
N MET A 263 -10.29 -26.39 -0.96
CA MET A 263 -10.33 -27.15 -2.21
C MET A 263 -8.96 -27.04 -2.87
N ASP A 264 -8.35 -28.17 -3.17
CA ASP A 264 -7.18 -28.25 -4.03
C ASP A 264 -7.62 -28.00 -5.48
N LEU A 265 -7.18 -26.88 -6.06
CA LEU A 265 -7.59 -26.46 -7.41
C LEU A 265 -7.01 -27.32 -8.52
N THR A 266 -6.01 -28.18 -8.22
CA THR A 266 -5.41 -29.09 -9.17
C THR A 266 -6.18 -30.41 -9.23
N THR A 267 -6.57 -30.95 -8.07
CA THR A 267 -7.23 -32.24 -7.94
C THR A 267 -8.73 -32.16 -7.76
N HIS A 268 -9.27 -30.95 -7.47
CA HIS A 268 -10.66 -30.69 -7.08
C HIS A 268 -11.13 -31.45 -5.84
N GLN A 269 -10.20 -31.86 -4.99
CA GLN A 269 -10.50 -32.51 -3.72
C GLN A 269 -10.52 -31.51 -2.58
N THR A 270 -11.45 -31.69 -1.66
CA THR A 270 -11.55 -30.86 -0.45
C THR A 270 -10.78 -31.51 0.68
N HIS A 271 -9.96 -30.72 1.36
CA HIS A 271 -9.15 -31.13 2.50
C HIS A 271 -9.48 -30.27 3.72
N GLU A 272 -9.40 -30.86 4.90
CA GLU A 272 -9.53 -30.16 6.17
C GLU A 272 -8.16 -29.81 6.74
N PHE A 273 -8.03 -28.55 7.18
CA PHE A 273 -6.84 -28.05 7.85
C PHE A 273 -7.22 -27.49 9.21
N THR A 274 -6.39 -27.76 10.23
CA THR A 274 -6.59 -27.26 11.58
C THR A 274 -5.36 -26.52 12.06
N GLY A 275 -5.52 -25.50 12.91
CA GLY A 275 -4.45 -24.74 13.53
C GLY A 275 -4.77 -24.36 14.97
N ASN A 276 -3.76 -24.11 15.82
CA ASN A 276 -4.01 -23.60 17.16
C ASN A 276 -4.61 -22.19 17.11
N THR A 277 -4.09 -21.37 16.18
CA THR A 277 -4.65 -20.07 15.82
C THR A 277 -4.84 -20.02 14.31
N VAL A 278 -6.00 -19.55 13.85
CA VAL A 278 -6.29 -19.31 12.44
C VAL A 278 -6.19 -17.81 12.16
N ILE A 279 -5.28 -17.44 11.26
CA ILE A 279 -5.08 -16.06 10.79
C ILE A 279 -5.76 -15.93 9.43
N CYS A 280 -6.64 -14.95 9.30
CA CYS A 280 -7.32 -14.66 8.04
C CYS A 280 -6.65 -13.47 7.35
N ASN A 281 -6.03 -13.70 6.19
CA ASN A 281 -5.40 -12.67 5.35
C ASN A 281 -6.03 -12.62 3.94
N ILE A 282 -7.32 -12.91 3.87
CA ILE A 282 -8.15 -12.67 2.69
C ILE A 282 -9.13 -11.53 2.99
N ASP A 283 -9.92 -11.15 1.99
CA ASP A 283 -10.92 -10.10 2.14
C ASP A 283 -11.83 -10.35 3.35
N PRO A 284 -11.95 -9.36 4.28
CA PRO A 284 -12.72 -9.54 5.52
C PRO A 284 -14.22 -9.78 5.31
N GLN A 285 -14.83 -9.19 4.26
CA GLN A 285 -16.25 -9.44 3.96
C GLN A 285 -16.45 -10.85 3.44
N ARG A 286 -15.54 -11.33 2.55
CA ARG A 286 -15.56 -12.71 2.06
C ARG A 286 -15.39 -13.70 3.22
N ALA A 287 -14.43 -13.46 4.11
CA ALA A 287 -14.21 -14.29 5.29
C ALA A 287 -15.43 -14.33 6.22
N ALA A 288 -16.05 -13.17 6.47
CA ALA A 288 -17.23 -13.08 7.33
C ALA A 288 -18.44 -13.86 6.76
N LYS A 289 -18.64 -13.81 5.43
CA LYS A 289 -19.67 -14.62 4.76
C LYS A 289 -19.42 -16.11 4.93
N MET A 290 -18.17 -16.58 4.76
CA MET A 290 -17.80 -17.98 4.97
C MET A 290 -17.95 -18.44 6.42
N ILE A 291 -17.69 -17.57 7.40
CA ILE A 291 -17.84 -17.88 8.83
C ILE A 291 -19.31 -17.86 9.26
N GLY A 292 -20.13 -17.03 8.63
CA GLY A 292 -21.48 -16.67 8.99
C GLY A 292 -21.52 -15.30 9.68
N GLU A 293 -22.06 -14.30 8.98
CA GLU A 293 -22.08 -12.89 9.44
C GLU A 293 -22.81 -12.71 10.77
N GLU A 294 -23.83 -13.54 11.04
CA GLU A 294 -24.61 -13.51 12.26
C GLU A 294 -23.79 -13.87 13.53
N LYS A 295 -22.65 -14.53 13.36
CA LYS A 295 -21.74 -14.90 14.45
C LYS A 295 -20.90 -13.72 14.96
N PHE A 296 -20.86 -12.62 14.20
CA PHE A 296 -20.12 -11.41 14.57
C PHE A 296 -21.00 -10.43 15.36
N SER A 297 -20.36 -9.67 16.25
CA SER A 297 -21.02 -8.59 16.98
C SER A 297 -21.55 -7.50 16.02
N LYS A 298 -22.57 -6.75 16.45
CA LYS A 298 -23.09 -5.61 15.66
C LYS A 298 -22.01 -4.61 15.29
N THR A 299 -21.05 -4.37 16.18
CA THR A 299 -19.92 -3.45 15.92
C THR A 299 -19.01 -3.96 14.81
N VAL A 300 -18.68 -5.26 14.81
CA VAL A 300 -17.87 -5.87 13.76
C VAL A 300 -18.61 -5.85 12.43
N ARG A 301 -19.88 -6.28 12.41
CA ARG A 301 -20.71 -6.24 11.18
C ARG A 301 -20.79 -4.84 10.58
N ARG A 302 -20.94 -3.79 11.40
CA ARG A 302 -20.94 -2.41 10.92
C ARG A 302 -19.60 -2.01 10.28
N LYS A 303 -18.47 -2.48 10.84
CA LYS A 303 -17.13 -2.24 10.26
C LYS A 303 -16.91 -3.02 8.97
N LEU A 304 -17.54 -4.17 8.81
CA LEU A 304 -17.45 -4.98 7.59
C LEU A 304 -18.37 -4.47 6.47
N ASN A 305 -19.34 -3.62 6.79
CA ASN A 305 -20.23 -3.00 5.80
C ASN A 305 -19.56 -1.74 5.20
N TYR A 306 -18.48 -1.94 4.43
CA TYR A 306 -17.78 -0.90 3.68
C TYR A 306 -17.91 -1.17 2.17
N GLU A 307 -17.83 -0.11 1.39
CA GLU A 307 -17.72 -0.19 -0.05
C GLU A 307 -16.27 -0.37 -0.47
N TYR A 308 -16.06 -1.10 -1.54
CA TYR A 308 -14.73 -1.22 -2.14
C TYR A 308 -14.40 0.04 -2.94
N SER A 309 -13.12 0.41 -2.98
CA SER A 309 -12.63 1.43 -3.91
C SER A 309 -12.81 0.96 -5.36
N ALA A 310 -12.68 1.88 -6.30
CA ALA A 310 -12.50 1.55 -7.71
C ALA A 310 -11.32 0.58 -7.90
N SER A 311 -11.27 -0.10 -9.04
CA SER A 311 -10.13 -0.89 -9.46
C SER A 311 -9.33 -0.14 -10.53
N ASN A 312 -8.10 -0.56 -10.79
CA ASN A 312 -7.26 -0.03 -11.84
C ASN A 312 -7.14 -1.01 -13.02
N TYR A 313 -6.75 -0.48 -14.15
CA TYR A 313 -6.36 -1.24 -15.32
C TYR A 313 -4.86 -1.10 -15.55
N MET A 314 -4.14 -2.22 -15.52
CA MET A 314 -2.70 -2.26 -15.71
C MET A 314 -2.33 -2.61 -17.14
N VAL A 315 -1.41 -1.85 -17.73
CA VAL A 315 -0.84 -2.13 -19.04
C VAL A 315 0.66 -2.38 -18.90
N TYR A 316 1.08 -3.57 -19.26
CA TYR A 316 2.48 -3.98 -19.19
C TYR A 316 3.12 -3.81 -20.56
N CYS A 317 4.14 -2.96 -20.65
CA CYS A 317 4.78 -2.58 -21.91
C CYS A 317 6.26 -2.97 -21.91
N VAL A 318 6.71 -3.49 -23.04
CA VAL A 318 8.13 -3.68 -23.33
C VAL A 318 8.52 -2.73 -24.46
N VAL A 319 9.42 -1.80 -24.19
CA VAL A 319 9.98 -0.89 -25.18
C VAL A 319 11.30 -1.47 -25.69
N LYS A 320 11.49 -1.45 -27.01
CA LYS A 320 12.68 -1.96 -27.67
C LYS A 320 13.34 -0.86 -28.48
N ASP A 321 14.67 -0.97 -28.60
CA ASP A 321 15.48 -0.11 -29.45
C ASP A 321 15.43 1.38 -29.09
N LEU A 322 15.07 1.69 -27.82
CA LEU A 322 15.06 3.05 -27.27
C LEU A 322 15.73 3.06 -25.90
N ASP A 323 16.52 4.09 -25.63
CA ASP A 323 16.93 4.41 -24.26
C ASP A 323 15.87 5.31 -23.63
N LEU A 324 15.14 4.80 -22.67
CA LEU A 324 14.05 5.54 -22.02
C LEU A 324 14.56 6.80 -21.29
N ARG A 325 15.85 6.86 -20.93
CA ARG A 325 16.46 8.04 -20.30
C ARG A 325 16.45 9.25 -21.23
N ASP A 326 16.56 9.04 -22.54
CA ASP A 326 16.47 10.10 -23.56
C ASP A 326 15.07 10.74 -23.61
N TYR A 327 14.07 10.05 -23.05
CA TYR A 327 12.66 10.48 -22.98
C TYR A 327 12.25 10.93 -21.59
N GLY A 328 13.20 11.13 -20.68
CA GLY A 328 12.95 11.64 -19.35
C GLY A 328 12.45 10.59 -18.34
N PHE A 329 12.69 9.30 -18.59
CA PHE A 329 12.45 8.23 -17.60
C PHE A 329 13.74 7.94 -16.82
N GLY A 330 13.58 7.63 -15.53
CA GLY A 330 14.70 7.38 -14.62
C GLY A 330 14.23 6.69 -13.34
N LYS A 331 14.84 7.03 -12.22
CA LYS A 331 14.49 6.48 -10.90
C LYS A 331 13.35 7.27 -10.26
N TRP A 332 12.24 7.36 -10.92
CA TRP A 332 11.01 8.05 -10.49
C TRP A 332 9.80 7.50 -11.22
N ASN A 333 8.63 7.71 -10.66
CA ASN A 333 7.37 7.47 -11.36
C ASN A 333 6.92 8.75 -12.11
N VAL A 334 6.06 8.58 -13.09
CA VAL A 334 5.41 9.69 -13.79
C VAL A 334 3.91 9.53 -13.68
N SER A 335 3.24 10.50 -13.07
CA SER A 335 1.78 10.57 -12.99
C SER A 335 1.26 11.66 -13.89
N HIS A 336 0.24 11.37 -14.67
CA HIS A 336 -0.35 12.28 -15.66
C HIS A 336 -1.85 12.38 -15.50
N THR A 337 -2.37 13.59 -15.69
CA THR A 337 -3.79 13.85 -15.91
C THR A 337 -3.98 14.91 -16.99
N GLY A 338 -5.02 14.77 -17.80
CA GLY A 338 -5.46 15.82 -18.73
C GLY A 338 -6.42 16.82 -18.09
N HIS A 339 -6.82 16.62 -16.84
CA HIS A 339 -7.81 17.42 -16.12
C HIS A 339 -7.17 18.48 -15.22
N GLN A 340 -7.94 19.56 -14.99
CA GLN A 340 -7.58 20.58 -14.00
C GLN A 340 -8.07 20.22 -12.59
N ASP A 341 -9.11 19.39 -12.50
CA ASP A 341 -9.71 18.91 -11.24
C ASP A 341 -9.76 17.38 -11.22
N LEU A 342 -9.21 16.77 -10.17
CA LEU A 342 -9.17 15.31 -10.02
C LEU A 342 -10.53 14.73 -9.57
N ASN A 343 -11.43 15.53 -8.99
CA ASN A 343 -12.78 15.07 -8.71
C ASN A 343 -13.57 14.90 -10.03
N GLU A 344 -13.38 15.83 -10.97
CA GLU A 344 -13.96 15.70 -12.33
C GLU A 344 -13.31 14.53 -13.09
N ALA A 345 -11.98 14.36 -13.01
CA ALA A 345 -11.29 13.24 -13.61
C ALA A 345 -11.84 11.90 -13.13
N PHE A 346 -12.06 11.76 -11.82
CA PHE A 346 -12.65 10.56 -11.24
C PHE A 346 -14.09 10.33 -11.75
N ALA A 347 -14.93 11.35 -11.70
CA ALA A 347 -16.32 11.24 -12.17
C ALA A 347 -16.39 10.82 -13.63
N GLN A 348 -15.55 11.41 -14.51
CA GLN A 348 -15.48 11.03 -15.92
C GLN A 348 -15.10 9.56 -16.09
N MET A 349 -14.03 9.11 -15.45
CA MET A 349 -13.54 7.72 -15.59
C MET A 349 -14.45 6.71 -14.90
N TYR A 350 -14.88 6.98 -13.67
CA TYR A 350 -15.58 6.01 -12.83
C TYR A 350 -17.10 6.06 -12.97
N GLU A 351 -17.71 7.26 -12.98
CA GLU A 351 -19.16 7.41 -13.03
C GLU A 351 -19.69 7.34 -14.47
N HIS A 352 -18.93 7.91 -15.43
CA HIS A 352 -19.35 7.99 -16.83
C HIS A 352 -18.71 6.95 -17.74
N ASN A 353 -17.77 6.13 -17.23
CA ASN A 353 -16.99 5.15 -18.02
C ASN A 353 -16.31 5.78 -19.27
N ASP A 354 -15.93 7.05 -19.19
CA ASP A 354 -15.25 7.76 -20.26
C ASP A 354 -13.75 7.80 -20.03
N PHE A 355 -13.00 7.07 -20.82
CA PHE A 355 -11.54 6.99 -20.81
C PHE A 355 -10.89 7.72 -21.99
N SER A 356 -11.59 8.69 -22.59
CA SER A 356 -11.03 9.50 -23.68
C SER A 356 -9.87 10.40 -23.24
N ASN A 357 -9.83 10.78 -21.96
CA ASN A 357 -8.77 11.56 -21.35
C ASN A 357 -8.43 11.02 -19.94
N PRO A 358 -7.80 9.84 -19.83
CA PRO A 358 -7.61 9.18 -18.55
C PRO A 358 -6.48 9.81 -17.74
N SER A 359 -6.59 9.77 -16.40
CA SER A 359 -5.44 9.89 -15.53
C SER A 359 -4.71 8.56 -15.43
N PHE A 360 -3.38 8.57 -15.46
CA PHE A 360 -2.56 7.35 -15.40
C PHE A 360 -1.21 7.61 -14.72
N ALA A 361 -0.59 6.53 -14.25
CA ALA A 361 0.79 6.54 -13.79
C ALA A 361 1.64 5.56 -14.60
N ILE A 362 2.91 5.92 -14.81
CA ILE A 362 3.97 5.06 -15.38
C ILE A 362 4.99 4.83 -14.27
N THR A 363 5.28 3.58 -14.00
CA THR A 363 6.16 3.16 -12.92
C THR A 363 7.27 2.24 -13.41
#